data_5e4185087fd32fbec7def61de1ae5ddc
#
_entry.id   5e4185087fd32fbec7def61de1ae5ddc
#
_cell.length_a   1.000
_cell.length_b   1.000
_cell.length_c   1.000
_cell.angle_alpha   90.00
_cell.angle_beta   90.00
_cell.angle_gamma   90.00
#
_symmetry.space_group_name_H-M   'P 1'
#
loop_
_entity.id
_entity.type
_entity.pdbx_description
1 polymer ?
#
loop_
_entity_poly.entity_id
_entity_poly.type
_entity_poly.pdbx_seq_one_letter_code
_entity_poly.pdbx_strand_id
1 'polypeptide(L)'
;MKIAVCVSGGGTNLQAIIDAIDNGTITNTQIAVVISNNADAYALERARNAGIEAVCISPRSYESRADFNEDFLKQLNSYNVDLVVLAGFLVVIPPKMIEQYRNRIINIHPSLIPSFCGTGYYGLKVHEGVLARGVKVTGEIGRAHV
;
A
#
# COMPACT_ATOMS: atom_id res chain seq x y z
N MET A 1 -14.33 -6.55 -9.16
CA MET A 1 -12.96 -5.97 -9.26
C MET A 1 -12.03 -6.73 -8.33
N LYS A 2 -10.86 -7.13 -8.83
CA LYS A 2 -9.80 -7.76 -8.01
C LYS A 2 -8.75 -6.71 -7.66
N ILE A 3 -8.37 -6.62 -6.39
CA ILE A 3 -7.35 -5.66 -5.95
C ILE A 3 -6.17 -6.37 -5.28
N ALA A 4 -4.97 -5.80 -5.44
CA ALA A 4 -3.82 -6.09 -4.60
C ALA A 4 -3.63 -4.96 -3.59
N VAL A 5 -3.32 -5.29 -2.34
CA VAL A 5 -3.02 -4.29 -1.31
C VAL A 5 -1.56 -4.44 -0.88
N CYS A 6 -0.75 -3.40 -1.12
CA CYS A 6 0.65 -3.36 -0.73
C CYS A 6 0.82 -2.63 0.60
N VAL A 7 1.56 -3.23 1.52
CA VAL A 7 1.71 -2.77 2.91
C VAL A 7 3.16 -2.90 3.39
N SER A 8 3.55 -2.20 4.45
CA SER A 8 4.89 -2.36 5.06
C SER A 8 4.87 -2.59 6.57
N GLY A 9 3.75 -2.36 7.23
CA GLY A 9 3.67 -2.37 8.70
C GLY A 9 2.38 -2.94 9.27
N GLY A 10 1.75 -2.22 10.22
CA GLY A 10 0.61 -2.69 11.01
C GLY A 10 -0.68 -2.97 10.25
N GLY A 11 -0.89 -2.36 9.08
CA GLY A 11 -2.02 -2.66 8.20
C GLY A 11 -3.38 -2.14 8.68
N THR A 12 -3.44 -1.00 9.36
CA THR A 12 -4.71 -0.40 9.80
C THR A 12 -5.58 0.00 8.60
N ASN A 13 -4.98 0.57 7.55
CA ASN A 13 -5.70 0.88 6.31
C ASN A 13 -6.14 -0.39 5.56
N LEU A 14 -5.33 -1.45 5.56
CA LEU A 14 -5.75 -2.76 5.04
C LEU A 14 -6.97 -3.28 5.80
N GLN A 15 -6.96 -3.21 7.14
CA GLN A 15 -8.10 -3.64 7.94
C GLN A 15 -9.36 -2.86 7.59
N ALA A 16 -9.25 -1.53 7.45
CA ALA A 16 -10.38 -0.70 7.05
C ALA A 16 -10.97 -1.09 5.68
N ILE A 17 -10.12 -1.52 4.74
CA ILE A 17 -10.58 -2.02 3.43
C ILE A 17 -11.28 -3.37 3.60
N ILE A 18 -10.73 -4.29 4.38
CA ILE A 18 -11.34 -5.59 4.69
C ILE A 18 -12.73 -5.37 5.29
N ASP A 19 -12.80 -4.58 6.36
CA ASP A 19 -14.05 -4.28 7.07
C ASP A 19 -15.10 -3.63 6.13
N ALA A 20 -14.66 -2.74 5.23
CA ALA A 20 -15.54 -2.07 4.28
C ALA A 20 -16.06 -3.00 3.18
N ILE A 21 -15.31 -4.03 2.81
CA ILE A 21 -15.78 -5.09 1.90
C ILE A 21 -16.77 -6.00 2.64
N ASP A 22 -16.43 -6.43 3.85
CA ASP A 22 -17.24 -7.36 4.63
C ASP A 22 -18.60 -6.77 5.02
N ASN A 23 -18.66 -5.48 5.35
CA ASN A 23 -19.91 -4.78 5.68
C ASN A 23 -20.69 -4.26 4.46
N GLY A 24 -20.19 -4.48 3.25
CA GLY A 24 -20.85 -4.08 2.00
C GLY A 24 -20.72 -2.60 1.63
N THR A 25 -19.90 -1.82 2.33
CA THR A 25 -19.58 -0.43 1.94
C THR A 25 -18.82 -0.39 0.61
N ILE A 26 -17.89 -1.32 0.42
CA ILE A 26 -17.21 -1.55 -0.86
C ILE A 26 -17.83 -2.80 -1.50
N THR A 27 -18.54 -2.61 -2.60
CA THR A 27 -19.22 -3.70 -3.31
C THR A 27 -18.41 -4.19 -4.51
N ASN A 28 -18.70 -5.42 -4.97
CA ASN A 28 -18.11 -6.00 -6.18
C ASN A 28 -16.57 -5.99 -6.21
N THR A 29 -15.95 -6.06 -5.03
CA THR A 29 -14.50 -5.99 -4.87
C THR A 29 -14.00 -7.15 -4.01
N GLN A 30 -12.86 -7.72 -4.40
CA GLN A 30 -12.18 -8.79 -3.69
C GLN A 30 -10.70 -8.46 -3.59
N ILE A 31 -10.11 -8.61 -2.39
CA ILE A 31 -8.65 -8.56 -2.23
C ILE A 31 -8.08 -9.90 -2.68
N ALA A 32 -7.36 -9.91 -3.81
CA ALA A 32 -6.75 -11.11 -4.36
C ALA A 32 -5.45 -11.47 -3.62
N VAL A 33 -4.72 -10.46 -3.17
CA VAL A 33 -3.44 -10.64 -2.47
C VAL A 33 -3.11 -9.41 -1.63
N VAL A 34 -2.48 -9.66 -0.48
CA VAL A 34 -1.78 -8.64 0.31
C VAL A 34 -0.28 -8.90 0.18
N ILE A 35 0.46 -7.90 -0.30
CA ILE A 35 1.91 -7.99 -0.50
C ILE A 35 2.60 -7.07 0.51
N SER A 36 3.55 -7.62 1.28
CA SER A 36 4.41 -6.82 2.16
C SER A 36 5.89 -6.95 1.75
N ASN A 37 6.64 -5.85 1.92
CA ASN A 37 8.10 -5.87 1.81
C ASN A 37 8.81 -6.28 3.11
N ASN A 38 8.05 -6.52 4.18
CA ASN A 38 8.53 -6.90 5.49
C ASN A 38 7.80 -8.16 5.99
N ALA A 39 8.57 -9.21 6.29
CA ALA A 39 8.02 -10.47 6.77
C ALA A 39 7.30 -10.34 8.13
N ASP A 40 7.76 -9.39 8.96
CA ASP A 40 7.22 -9.14 10.30
C ASP A 40 6.04 -8.14 10.31
N ALA A 41 5.55 -7.75 9.12
CA ALA A 41 4.42 -6.84 9.02
C ALA A 41 3.14 -7.48 9.55
N TYR A 42 2.55 -6.92 10.60
CA TYR A 42 1.29 -7.41 11.17
C TYR A 42 0.13 -7.39 10.16
N ALA A 43 0.24 -6.58 9.12
CA ALA A 43 -0.69 -6.60 7.99
C ALA A 43 -0.82 -7.98 7.33
N LEU A 44 0.24 -8.80 7.29
CA LEU A 44 0.19 -10.17 6.76
C LEU A 44 -0.67 -11.08 7.66
N GLU A 45 -0.60 -10.90 8.98
CA GLU A 45 -1.46 -11.61 9.93
C GLU A 45 -2.95 -11.24 9.72
N ARG A 46 -3.23 -9.93 9.55
CA ARG A 46 -4.60 -9.47 9.26
C ARG A 46 -5.17 -10.13 8.00
N ALA A 47 -4.36 -10.18 6.94
CA ALA A 47 -4.75 -10.84 5.69
C ALA A 47 -5.05 -12.33 5.89
N ARG A 48 -4.16 -13.05 6.58
CA ARG A 48 -4.36 -14.49 6.88
C ARG A 48 -5.62 -14.73 7.70
N ASN A 49 -5.85 -13.92 8.73
CA ASN A 49 -7.03 -14.02 9.59
C ASN A 49 -8.34 -13.76 8.81
N ALA A 50 -8.27 -12.96 7.76
CA ALA A 50 -9.39 -12.71 6.84
C ALA A 50 -9.47 -13.73 5.67
N GLY A 51 -8.62 -14.77 5.66
CA GLY A 51 -8.59 -15.76 4.58
C GLY A 51 -8.05 -15.24 3.25
N ILE A 52 -7.27 -14.14 3.28
CA ILE A 52 -6.70 -13.50 2.11
C ILE A 52 -5.25 -13.96 1.92
N GLU A 53 -4.87 -14.23 0.67
CA GLU A 53 -3.50 -14.56 0.30
C GLU A 53 -2.51 -13.47 0.77
N ALA A 54 -1.47 -13.86 1.50
CA ALA A 54 -0.52 -12.97 2.13
C ALA A 54 0.93 -13.34 1.77
N VAL A 55 1.60 -12.48 1.01
CA VAL A 55 2.93 -12.73 0.46
C VAL A 55 3.93 -11.68 0.95
N CYS A 56 5.14 -12.12 1.27
CA CYS A 56 6.26 -11.23 1.55
C CYS A 56 7.23 -11.23 0.38
N ILE A 57 7.47 -10.04 -0.20
CA ILE A 57 8.47 -9.82 -1.25
C ILE A 57 9.41 -8.72 -0.75
N SER A 58 10.49 -9.13 -0.09
CA SER A 58 11.42 -8.19 0.54
C SER A 58 12.56 -7.80 -0.42
N PRO A 59 12.85 -6.49 -0.58
CA PRO A 59 14.02 -6.07 -1.35
C PRO A 59 15.35 -6.64 -0.84
N ARG A 60 15.40 -7.03 0.43
CA ARG A 60 16.61 -7.61 1.06
C ARG A 60 16.89 -9.04 0.63
N SER A 61 15.93 -9.70 0.00
CA SER A 61 16.04 -11.09 -0.48
C SER A 61 16.63 -11.20 -1.89
N TYR A 62 16.99 -10.06 -2.52
CA TYR A 62 17.48 -9.99 -3.89
C TYR A 62 18.88 -9.37 -3.93
N GLU A 63 19.69 -9.80 -4.88
CA GLU A 63 21.05 -9.28 -5.08
C GLU A 63 21.05 -7.84 -5.58
N SER A 64 20.04 -7.49 -6.40
CA SER A 64 19.90 -6.16 -6.94
C SER A 64 18.47 -5.62 -6.82
N ARG A 65 18.35 -4.29 -6.91
CA ARG A 65 17.05 -3.62 -7.00
C ARG A 65 16.29 -4.00 -8.28
N ALA A 66 17.03 -4.28 -9.34
CA ALA A 66 16.44 -4.68 -10.62
C ALA A 66 15.74 -6.04 -10.50
N ASP A 67 16.39 -7.02 -9.87
CA ASP A 67 15.86 -8.36 -9.66
C ASP A 67 14.60 -8.32 -8.77
N PHE A 68 14.65 -7.53 -7.69
CA PHE A 68 13.48 -7.29 -6.87
C PHE A 68 12.32 -6.71 -7.68
N ASN A 69 12.59 -5.67 -8.47
CA ASN A 69 11.56 -4.98 -9.25
C ASN A 69 10.91 -5.91 -10.28
N GLU A 70 11.71 -6.76 -10.92
CA GLU A 70 11.23 -7.72 -11.92
C GLU A 70 10.35 -8.80 -11.27
N ASP A 71 10.83 -9.40 -10.18
CA ASP A 71 10.09 -10.46 -9.50
C ASP A 71 8.82 -9.91 -8.81
N PHE A 72 8.90 -8.74 -8.19
CA PHE A 72 7.73 -8.08 -7.62
C PHE A 72 6.62 -7.89 -8.65
N LEU A 73 6.97 -7.37 -9.84
CA LEU A 73 6.01 -7.16 -10.91
C LEU A 73 5.48 -8.49 -11.46
N LYS A 74 6.34 -9.49 -11.63
CA LYS A 74 5.95 -10.84 -12.06
C LYS A 74 4.96 -11.49 -11.09
N GLN A 75 5.25 -11.44 -9.79
CA GLN A 75 4.37 -11.99 -8.77
C GLN A 75 3.04 -11.23 -8.72
N LEU A 76 3.06 -9.89 -8.75
CA LEU A 76 1.85 -9.09 -8.79
C LEU A 76 0.96 -9.43 -10.00
N ASN A 77 1.58 -9.60 -11.17
CA ASN A 77 0.87 -9.94 -12.41
C ASN A 77 0.20 -11.32 -12.36
N SER A 78 0.76 -12.26 -11.61
CA SER A 78 0.18 -13.61 -11.49
C SER A 78 -1.22 -13.63 -10.84
N TYR A 79 -1.56 -12.59 -10.09
CA TYR A 79 -2.87 -12.45 -9.46
C TYR A 79 -3.95 -11.83 -10.36
N ASN A 80 -3.58 -11.31 -11.53
CA ASN A 80 -4.49 -10.67 -12.50
C ASN A 80 -5.40 -9.62 -11.84
N VAL A 81 -4.80 -8.68 -11.11
CA VAL A 81 -5.54 -7.64 -10.41
C VAL A 81 -5.90 -6.46 -11.31
N ASP A 82 -7.06 -5.88 -11.04
CA ASP A 82 -7.56 -4.70 -11.74
C ASP A 82 -6.98 -3.39 -11.19
N LEU A 83 -6.72 -3.35 -9.87
CA LEU A 83 -6.25 -2.17 -9.14
C LEU A 83 -5.21 -2.55 -8.10
N VAL A 84 -4.21 -1.71 -7.92
CA VAL A 84 -3.22 -1.80 -6.84
C VAL A 84 -3.46 -0.68 -5.84
N VAL A 85 -3.58 -1.05 -4.57
CA VAL A 85 -3.75 -0.12 -3.44
C VAL A 85 -2.47 -0.11 -2.61
N LEU A 86 -1.85 1.05 -2.47
CA LEU A 86 -0.70 1.24 -1.59
C LEU A 86 -1.21 1.75 -0.24
N ALA A 87 -1.22 0.88 0.75
CA ALA A 87 -1.75 1.16 2.08
C ALA A 87 -0.62 1.22 3.12
N GLY A 88 0.15 2.29 3.08
CA GLY A 88 1.37 2.43 3.89
C GLY A 88 2.52 1.58 3.36
N PHE A 89 2.67 1.49 2.05
CA PHE A 89 3.78 0.81 1.39
C PHE A 89 4.97 1.75 1.23
N LEU A 90 6.09 1.42 1.89
CA LEU A 90 7.26 2.30 1.99
C LEU A 90 8.34 2.05 0.92
N VAL A 91 8.11 1.10 0.04
CA VAL A 91 9.05 0.79 -1.06
C VAL A 91 8.69 1.63 -2.28
N VAL A 92 9.69 2.21 -2.92
CA VAL A 92 9.52 2.94 -4.18
C VAL A 92 9.05 1.98 -5.27
N ILE A 93 7.96 2.32 -5.94
CA ILE A 93 7.36 1.49 -6.99
C ILE A 93 8.23 1.52 -8.25
N PRO A 94 8.45 0.37 -8.92
CA PRO A 94 9.19 0.33 -10.18
C PRO A 94 8.51 1.14 -11.29
N PRO A 95 9.25 1.86 -12.13
CA PRO A 95 8.67 2.58 -13.28
C PRO A 95 7.83 1.68 -14.19
N LYS A 96 8.29 0.47 -14.49
CA LYS A 96 7.55 -0.52 -15.29
C LYS A 96 6.18 -0.88 -14.67
N MET A 97 6.08 -0.89 -13.34
CA MET A 97 4.80 -1.12 -12.67
C MET A 97 3.85 0.05 -12.89
N ILE A 98 4.35 1.30 -12.83
CA ILE A 98 3.54 2.50 -13.09
C ILE A 98 3.02 2.49 -14.53
N GLU A 99 3.86 2.12 -15.48
CA GLU A 99 3.48 2.01 -16.91
C GLU A 99 2.39 0.95 -17.11
N GLN A 100 2.60 -0.25 -16.55
CA GLN A 100 1.69 -1.38 -16.74
C GLN A 100 0.34 -1.19 -16.02
N TYR A 101 0.36 -0.57 -14.84
CA TYR A 101 -0.81 -0.28 -14.05
C TYR A 101 -1.22 1.20 -14.11
N ARG A 102 -0.97 1.85 -15.26
CA ARG A 102 -1.36 3.25 -15.48
C ARG A 102 -2.84 3.46 -15.14
N ASN A 103 -3.16 4.48 -14.34
CA ASN A 103 -4.50 4.78 -13.82
C ASN A 103 -5.13 3.66 -12.96
N ARG A 104 -4.32 2.71 -12.50
CA ARG A 104 -4.75 1.57 -11.69
C ARG A 104 -3.89 1.37 -10.44
N ILE A 105 -3.27 2.44 -9.95
CA ILE A 105 -2.55 2.47 -8.67
C ILE A 105 -3.07 3.65 -7.88
N ILE A 106 -3.54 3.38 -6.67
CA ILE A 106 -3.92 4.42 -5.71
C ILE A 106 -3.08 4.29 -4.44
N ASN A 107 -2.81 5.41 -3.80
CA ASN A 107 -2.05 5.49 -2.55
C ASN A 107 -2.76 6.41 -1.58
N ILE A 108 -2.80 6.05 -0.29
CA ILE A 108 -3.19 6.95 0.77
C ILE A 108 -1.98 7.69 1.33
N HIS A 109 -2.11 8.98 1.57
CA HIS A 109 -1.07 9.80 2.17
C HIS A 109 -1.64 10.64 3.33
N PRO A 110 -1.00 10.60 4.52
CA PRO A 110 -1.56 11.18 5.74
C PRO A 110 -1.31 12.70 5.86
N SER A 111 -1.29 13.43 4.74
CA SER A 111 -1.22 14.89 4.74
C SER A 111 -1.86 15.50 3.50
N LEU A 112 -2.15 16.81 3.58
CA LEU A 112 -2.54 17.62 2.43
C LEU A 112 -1.28 18.04 1.66
N ILE A 113 -0.82 17.21 0.73
CA ILE A 113 0.35 17.50 -0.10
C ILE A 113 0.19 18.87 -0.79
N PRO A 114 1.26 19.69 -0.85
CA PRO A 114 2.69 19.41 -0.63
C PRO A 114 3.19 19.52 0.82
N SER A 115 2.33 19.75 1.79
CA SER A 115 2.71 19.85 3.20
C SER A 115 3.02 18.49 3.80
N PHE A 116 4.05 18.41 4.65
CA PHE A 116 4.42 17.23 5.44
C PHE A 116 4.52 15.95 4.61
N CYS A 117 5.21 16.02 3.47
CA CYS A 117 5.47 14.90 2.59
C CYS A 117 6.96 14.78 2.24
N GLY A 118 7.32 13.69 1.54
CA GLY A 118 8.71 13.40 1.17
C GLY A 118 9.41 12.49 2.18
N THR A 119 10.74 12.43 2.08
CA THR A 119 11.58 11.54 2.89
C THR A 119 11.39 11.81 4.38
N GLY A 120 11.06 10.75 5.14
CA GLY A 120 10.88 10.83 6.58
C GLY A 120 9.44 11.13 7.05
N TYR A 121 8.55 11.59 6.16
CA TYR A 121 7.14 11.85 6.48
C TYR A 121 6.26 10.64 6.10
N TYR A 122 5.94 9.80 7.09
CA TYR A 122 5.03 8.66 6.96
C TYR A 122 4.38 8.32 8.30
N GLY A 123 3.15 7.77 8.26
CA GLY A 123 2.41 7.35 9.45
C GLY A 123 2.32 8.45 10.51
N LEU A 124 2.52 8.10 11.77
CA LEU A 124 2.42 9.03 12.91
C LEU A 124 3.39 10.21 12.85
N LYS A 125 4.56 10.08 12.20
CA LYS A 125 5.52 11.17 12.05
C LYS A 125 4.96 12.38 11.31
N VAL A 126 3.99 12.17 10.43
CA VAL A 126 3.27 13.26 9.75
C VAL A 126 2.44 14.04 10.77
N HIS A 127 1.67 13.35 11.59
CA HIS A 127 0.81 13.95 12.60
C HIS A 127 1.62 14.68 13.68
N GLU A 128 2.72 14.09 14.12
CA GLU A 128 3.68 14.71 15.06
C GLU A 128 4.24 16.01 14.46
N GLY A 129 4.65 15.99 13.19
CA GLY A 129 5.14 17.18 12.49
C GLY A 129 4.09 18.28 12.34
N VAL A 130 2.84 17.90 12.06
CA VAL A 130 1.69 18.82 11.99
C VAL A 130 1.46 19.51 13.33
N LEU A 131 1.41 18.73 14.41
CA LEU A 131 1.21 19.26 15.77
C LEU A 131 2.36 20.16 16.22
N ALA A 132 3.60 19.73 16.00
CA ALA A 132 4.78 20.51 16.34
C ALA A 132 4.85 21.88 15.63
N ARG A 133 4.28 22.00 14.42
CA ARG A 133 4.19 23.24 13.65
C ARG A 133 2.93 24.08 13.98
N GLY A 134 2.03 23.60 14.81
CA GLY A 134 0.79 24.29 15.17
C GLY A 134 -0.14 24.53 13.98
N VAL A 135 -0.15 23.63 13.01
CA VAL A 135 -1.01 23.71 11.81
C VAL A 135 -2.47 23.63 12.20
N LYS A 136 -3.29 24.50 11.64
CA LYS A 136 -4.72 24.63 11.97
C LYS A 136 -5.61 23.69 11.14
N VAL A 137 -5.14 23.30 9.95
CA VAL A 137 -5.88 22.41 9.03
C VAL A 137 -4.92 21.34 8.52
N THR A 138 -5.32 20.09 8.67
CA THR A 138 -4.59 18.93 8.11
C THR A 138 -5.61 17.89 7.66
N GLY A 139 -5.15 16.86 6.98
CA GLY A 139 -6.01 15.77 6.52
C GLY A 139 -5.21 14.71 5.78
N GLU A 140 -5.91 13.72 5.28
CA GLU A 140 -5.35 12.65 4.46
C GLU A 140 -5.89 12.75 3.03
N ILE A 141 -5.11 12.34 2.06
CA ILE A 141 -5.52 12.30 0.66
C ILE A 141 -5.30 10.93 0.05
N GLY A 142 -6.20 10.55 -0.87
CA GLY A 142 -5.96 9.49 -1.83
C GLY A 142 -5.29 10.06 -3.07
N ARG A 143 -4.21 9.41 -3.53
CA ARG A 143 -3.48 9.78 -4.76
C ARG A 143 -3.59 8.66 -5.79
N ALA A 144 -3.80 9.03 -7.04
CA ALA A 144 -3.58 8.12 -8.18
C ALA A 144 -2.15 8.30 -8.71
N HIS A 145 -1.50 7.22 -9.11
CA HIS A 145 -0.28 7.23 -9.91
C HIS A 145 -0.67 7.11 -11.40
N VAL A 146 -0.38 8.15 -12.13
CA VAL A 146 -0.69 8.31 -13.57
C VAL A 146 0.59 8.32 -14.40
#